data_ce4f243e59ca275460607d269f8259b8
#
_entry.id   ce4f243e59ca275460607d269f8259b8
#
_cell.length_a   1.000
_cell.length_b   1.000
_cell.length_c   1.000
_cell.angle_alpha   90.00
_cell.angle_beta   90.00
_cell.angle_gamma   90.00
#
_symmetry.space_group_name_H-M   'P 1'
#
loop_
_entity.id
_entity.type
_entity.pdbx_description
1 polymer ?
#
loop_
_entity_poly.entity_id
_entity_poly.type
_entity_poly.pdbx_seq_one_letter_code
_entity_poly.pdbx_strand_id
1 'polypeptide(L)'
;MSTHRSRLATALACGALSLASGAAALADDTEIFVNQAALRDVKPNILFIIDTSGSMSSTVQAPRAPYDPATTYGGSCSAGTVYWRESGTGSTEPPACNSPSRISAAANRCAAARSSLAGLAGSWTGDTARFDPASATWSRLSGAAPDSLVECRADSGTQGPDDTSSLRYAQNGDAGAPWSANPSREIDWGTASTYTLYSANWLNWYYSPPVPTAISRLQTVQAVATSLVGSISDVNLGLMRFSSNTEGGMVIHEIADIATARDSLVDNINSLTADGFTPLSETMYEAGQYFAGRAVAYGAQSEVGGTPSPSVPASRRMPRAIN
;
A
#
# COMPACT_ATOMS: atom_id res chain seq x y z
N MET A 1 29.97 62.46 44.06
CA MET A 1 29.40 62.06 42.73
C MET A 1 29.94 60.74 42.18
N SER A 2 30.61 59.89 42.96
CA SER A 2 31.24 58.66 42.47
C SER A 2 30.41 57.36 42.72
N THR A 3 29.50 57.33 43.67
CA THR A 3 28.77 56.16 44.11
C THR A 3 27.53 55.80 43.22
N HIS A 4 26.97 56.74 42.48
CA HIS A 4 25.84 56.54 41.59
C HIS A 4 26.23 55.83 40.26
N ARG A 5 27.40 56.08 39.71
CA ARG A 5 27.90 55.50 38.49
C ARG A 5 28.22 53.99 38.63
N SER A 6 28.71 53.57 39.80
CA SER A 6 29.03 52.17 40.06
C SER A 6 27.78 51.31 40.21
N ARG A 7 26.72 51.84 40.80
CA ARG A 7 25.44 51.06 40.94
C ARG A 7 24.69 50.97 39.64
N LEU A 8 24.78 51.90 38.73
CA LEU A 8 24.17 51.84 37.39
C LEU A 8 24.89 50.82 36.51
N ALA A 9 26.21 50.74 36.57
CA ALA A 9 27.01 49.77 35.81
C ALA A 9 26.75 48.33 36.28
N THR A 10 26.60 48.11 37.59
CA THR A 10 26.28 46.77 38.14
C THR A 10 24.84 46.36 37.79
N ALA A 11 23.86 47.26 37.79
CA ALA A 11 22.50 46.97 37.40
C ALA A 11 22.37 46.64 35.91
N LEU A 12 23.13 47.33 35.03
CA LEU A 12 23.16 47.00 33.59
C LEU A 12 23.86 45.69 33.30
N ALA A 13 24.91 45.30 34.05
CA ALA A 13 25.60 44.02 33.89
C ALA A 13 24.74 42.87 34.34
N CYS A 14 23.98 42.98 35.43
CA CYS A 14 23.03 41.95 35.86
C CYS A 14 21.83 41.83 34.91
N GLY A 15 21.33 42.91 34.33
CA GLY A 15 20.26 42.89 33.33
C GLY A 15 20.68 42.27 32.01
N ALA A 16 21.90 42.47 31.57
CA ALA A 16 22.44 41.84 30.36
C ALA A 16 22.71 40.34 30.53
N LEU A 17 23.08 39.88 31.73
CA LEU A 17 23.26 38.42 31.99
C LEU A 17 21.94 37.68 32.08
N SER A 18 20.84 38.34 32.47
CA SER A 18 19.52 37.73 32.55
C SER A 18 18.84 37.60 31.17
N LEU A 19 19.25 38.38 30.18
CA LEU A 19 18.76 38.26 28.80
C LEU A 19 19.53 37.21 27.98
N ALA A 20 20.70 36.76 28.42
CA ALA A 20 21.49 35.74 27.73
C ALA A 20 21.12 34.28 28.13
N SER A 21 20.29 34.10 29.17
CA SER A 21 19.84 32.79 29.62
C SER A 21 18.49 32.34 29.05
N GLY A 22 17.92 33.07 28.09
CA GLY A 22 16.76 32.68 27.33
C GLY A 22 17.09 31.95 26.05
N ALA A 23 18.10 31.06 26.07
CA ALA A 23 18.17 29.99 25.07
C ALA A 23 16.99 29.08 25.34
N ALA A 24 15.92 29.25 24.55
CA ALA A 24 14.86 28.26 24.47
C ALA A 24 15.57 26.90 24.21
N ALA A 25 15.59 26.04 25.19
CA ALA A 25 15.81 24.63 24.97
C ALA A 25 14.61 24.21 24.11
N LEU A 26 14.77 24.31 22.80
CA LEU A 26 14.01 23.51 21.88
C LEU A 26 14.43 22.09 22.26
N ALA A 27 13.60 21.42 23.04
CA ALA A 27 13.66 19.98 23.14
C ALA A 27 13.31 19.49 21.72
N ASP A 28 14.34 19.38 20.89
CA ASP A 28 14.26 18.67 19.64
C ASP A 28 14.37 17.17 19.99
N ASP A 29 13.27 16.68 20.56
CA ASP A 29 13.15 15.31 21.06
C ASP A 29 12.78 14.34 19.95
N THR A 30 12.93 14.75 18.68
CA THR A 30 12.53 13.93 17.54
C THR A 30 13.52 13.95 16.37
N GLU A 31 14.74 14.36 16.54
CA GLU A 31 15.79 13.97 15.61
C GLU A 31 16.17 12.50 15.87
N ILE A 32 15.21 11.60 15.57
CA ILE A 32 15.59 10.31 15.06
C ILE A 32 16.43 10.64 13.83
N PHE A 33 17.73 10.43 13.91
CA PHE A 33 18.64 10.48 12.77
C PHE A 33 18.24 9.37 11.81
N VAL A 34 17.18 9.63 11.07
CA VAL A 34 16.73 8.78 10.01
C VAL A 34 17.69 9.06 8.85
N ASN A 35 18.65 8.18 8.66
CA ASN A 35 19.44 8.20 7.44
C ASN A 35 18.47 8.03 6.26
N GLN A 36 18.04 9.13 5.66
CA GLN A 36 17.08 9.13 4.56
C GLN A 36 17.54 8.30 3.36
N ALA A 37 18.85 8.12 3.18
CA ALA A 37 19.39 7.23 2.16
C ALA A 37 19.20 5.75 2.51
N ALA A 38 19.27 5.38 3.80
CA ALA A 38 19.02 4.01 4.25
C ALA A 38 17.51 3.67 4.33
N LEU A 39 16.64 4.68 4.42
CA LEU A 39 15.18 4.48 4.47
C LEU A 39 14.54 4.34 3.08
N ARG A 40 15.21 4.77 2.02
CA ARG A 40 14.66 4.67 0.66
C ARG A 40 14.40 3.23 0.21
N ASP A 41 15.09 2.25 0.84
CA ASP A 41 14.97 0.83 0.51
C ASP A 41 14.23 0.01 1.58
N VAL A 42 13.79 0.61 2.70
CA VAL A 42 13.10 -0.12 3.78
C VAL A 42 11.62 0.14 3.73
N LYS A 43 10.87 -0.85 3.24
CA LYS A 43 9.41 -0.83 3.26
C LYS A 43 8.90 -0.94 4.70
N PRO A 44 7.96 -0.08 5.14
CA PRO A 44 7.36 -0.20 6.47
C PRO A 44 6.57 -1.51 6.60
N ASN A 45 6.65 -2.14 7.76
CA ASN A 45 5.87 -3.32 8.11
C ASN A 45 4.56 -2.86 8.77
N ILE A 46 3.43 -3.24 8.19
CA ILE A 46 2.08 -2.90 8.64
C ILE A 46 1.33 -4.20 8.90
N LEU A 47 0.58 -4.26 10.00
CA LEU A 47 -0.32 -5.36 10.30
C LEU A 47 -1.74 -4.80 10.45
N PHE A 48 -2.64 -5.18 9.54
CA PHE A 48 -4.05 -4.88 9.69
C PHE A 48 -4.65 -5.83 10.71
N ILE A 49 -5.38 -5.28 11.68
CA ILE A 49 -6.16 -6.04 12.64
C ILE A 49 -7.63 -5.75 12.36
N ILE A 50 -8.37 -6.77 11.92
CA ILE A 50 -9.79 -6.63 11.60
C ILE A 50 -10.63 -7.27 12.71
N ASP A 51 -11.56 -6.49 13.24
CA ASP A 51 -12.60 -6.98 14.15
C ASP A 51 -13.52 -7.94 13.38
N THR A 52 -13.51 -9.20 13.78
CA THR A 52 -14.36 -10.26 13.26
C THR A 52 -15.37 -10.76 14.31
N SER A 53 -15.60 -10.00 15.36
CA SER A 53 -16.59 -10.36 16.40
C SER A 53 -18.01 -10.51 15.84
N GLY A 54 -18.85 -11.25 16.53
CA GLY A 54 -20.24 -11.52 16.11
C GLY A 54 -21.07 -10.25 15.87
N SER A 55 -20.75 -9.12 16.54
CA SER A 55 -21.39 -7.81 16.33
C SER A 55 -21.14 -7.23 14.92
N MET A 56 -20.11 -7.69 14.22
CA MET A 56 -19.81 -7.29 12.85
C MET A 56 -20.75 -7.88 11.81
N SER A 57 -21.61 -8.85 12.20
CA SER A 57 -22.70 -9.36 11.36
C SER A 57 -23.89 -8.38 11.25
N SER A 58 -23.99 -7.40 12.18
CA SER A 58 -25.04 -6.40 12.15
C SER A 58 -25.01 -5.58 10.86
N THR A 59 -26.19 -5.34 10.27
CA THR A 59 -26.31 -4.62 9.02
C THR A 59 -26.30 -3.10 9.20
N VAL A 60 -25.75 -2.41 8.23
CA VAL A 60 -25.77 -0.95 8.08
C VAL A 60 -26.20 -0.59 6.66
N GLN A 61 -26.72 0.61 6.47
CA GLN A 61 -27.02 1.13 5.13
C GLN A 61 -25.74 1.69 4.52
N ALA A 62 -25.26 1.03 3.47
CA ALA A 62 -24.18 1.56 2.63
C ALA A 62 -24.77 2.35 1.44
N PRO A 63 -24.06 3.36 0.93
CA PRO A 63 -24.53 4.11 -0.25
C PRO A 63 -24.72 3.23 -1.48
N ARG A 64 -23.96 2.13 -1.58
CA ARG A 64 -24.04 1.11 -2.63
C ARG A 64 -23.47 -0.22 -2.17
N ALA A 65 -23.78 -1.30 -2.89
CA ALA A 65 -23.12 -2.60 -2.70
C ALA A 65 -21.61 -2.50 -3.00
N PRO A 66 -20.76 -3.30 -2.32
CA PRO A 66 -19.36 -3.45 -2.69
C PRO A 66 -19.18 -3.82 -4.18
N TYR A 67 -18.00 -3.48 -4.74
CA TYR A 67 -17.66 -3.88 -6.10
C TYR A 67 -17.60 -5.41 -6.21
N ASP A 68 -18.19 -5.93 -7.26
CA ASP A 68 -18.16 -7.36 -7.61
C ASP A 68 -17.61 -7.49 -9.04
N PRO A 69 -16.42 -8.07 -9.25
CA PRO A 69 -15.83 -8.21 -10.58
C PRO A 69 -16.62 -9.16 -11.49
N ALA A 70 -17.45 -10.06 -10.96
CA ALA A 70 -18.32 -10.94 -11.74
C ALA A 70 -19.53 -10.20 -12.33
N THR A 71 -19.86 -9.01 -11.77
CA THR A 71 -20.94 -8.16 -12.26
C THR A 71 -20.42 -7.19 -13.32
N THR A 72 -21.06 -7.11 -14.48
CA THR A 72 -20.77 -6.11 -15.50
C THR A 72 -21.55 -4.84 -15.20
N TYR A 73 -20.86 -3.75 -14.89
CA TYR A 73 -21.48 -2.46 -14.61
C TYR A 73 -21.58 -1.61 -15.88
N GLY A 74 -22.78 -1.15 -16.16
CA GLY A 74 -23.02 -0.21 -17.27
C GLY A 74 -22.47 1.18 -16.96
N GLY A 75 -21.92 1.85 -17.97
CA GLY A 75 -21.37 3.20 -17.83
C GLY A 75 -20.66 3.66 -19.09
N SER A 76 -19.95 4.77 -19.00
CA SER A 76 -19.22 5.39 -20.12
C SER A 76 -17.76 4.97 -20.24
N CYS A 77 -17.21 4.23 -19.25
CA CYS A 77 -15.88 3.67 -19.36
C CYS A 77 -15.87 2.47 -20.30
N SER A 78 -15.01 2.51 -21.31
CA SER A 78 -14.97 1.51 -22.38
C SER A 78 -14.33 0.21 -21.90
N ALA A 79 -14.99 -0.91 -22.10
CA ALA A 79 -14.41 -2.23 -21.88
C ALA A 79 -13.09 -2.38 -22.67
N GLY A 80 -12.12 -3.13 -22.12
CA GLY A 80 -10.80 -3.28 -22.74
C GLY A 80 -9.88 -2.07 -22.57
N THR A 81 -10.26 -1.10 -21.75
CA THR A 81 -9.45 0.07 -21.41
C THR A 81 -9.07 0.02 -19.93
N VAL A 82 -7.82 0.32 -19.62
CA VAL A 82 -7.30 0.57 -18.28
C VAL A 82 -7.06 2.07 -18.15
N TYR A 83 -7.59 2.66 -17.12
CA TYR A 83 -7.43 4.08 -16.80
C TYR A 83 -6.37 4.23 -15.72
N TRP A 84 -5.66 5.35 -15.73
CA TRP A 84 -4.60 5.55 -14.76
C TRP A 84 -4.56 6.96 -14.20
N ARG A 85 -4.01 7.07 -13.02
CA ARG A 85 -3.68 8.31 -12.33
C ARG A 85 -2.27 8.20 -11.73
N GLU A 86 -1.47 9.23 -11.89
CA GLU A 86 -0.16 9.29 -11.22
C GLU A 86 -0.36 9.54 -9.72
N SER A 87 0.28 8.75 -8.88
CA SER A 87 0.23 8.86 -7.43
C SER A 87 0.98 10.12 -6.97
N GLY A 88 0.56 10.71 -5.85
CA GLY A 88 1.24 11.89 -5.29
C GLY A 88 0.89 13.22 -5.97
N THR A 89 0.01 13.26 -6.96
CA THR A 89 -0.38 14.49 -7.69
C THR A 89 -1.48 15.33 -6.99
N GLY A 90 -1.79 15.02 -5.74
CA GLY A 90 -2.75 15.79 -4.92
C GLY A 90 -4.22 15.43 -5.10
N SER A 91 -4.63 14.78 -6.19
CA SER A 91 -5.99 14.25 -6.35
C SER A 91 -6.06 12.81 -5.86
N THR A 92 -7.10 12.45 -5.12
CA THR A 92 -7.40 11.08 -4.71
C THR A 92 -8.52 10.47 -5.57
N GLU A 93 -9.20 11.28 -6.38
CA GLU A 93 -10.31 10.83 -7.21
C GLU A 93 -9.81 9.96 -8.38
N PRO A 94 -10.52 8.87 -8.70
CA PRO A 94 -10.26 8.08 -9.90
C PRO A 94 -10.47 8.91 -11.17
N PRO A 95 -9.80 8.58 -12.30
CA PRO A 95 -9.96 9.31 -13.55
C PRO A 95 -11.36 9.11 -14.14
N ALA A 96 -11.93 10.18 -14.69
CA ALA A 96 -13.20 10.09 -15.42
C ALA A 96 -13.07 9.24 -16.70
N CYS A 97 -14.16 8.64 -17.16
CA CYS A 97 -14.18 7.76 -18.33
C CYS A 97 -13.76 8.43 -19.65
N ASN A 98 -13.84 9.75 -19.74
CA ASN A 98 -13.35 10.53 -20.89
C ASN A 98 -11.90 11.02 -20.73
N SER A 99 -11.22 10.65 -19.63
CA SER A 99 -9.83 11.04 -19.40
C SER A 99 -8.91 10.55 -20.53
N PRO A 100 -7.94 11.37 -20.95
CA PRO A 100 -6.85 10.91 -21.82
C PRO A 100 -5.88 9.96 -21.11
N SER A 101 -5.89 9.92 -19.76
CA SER A 101 -5.06 9.04 -18.94
C SER A 101 -5.56 7.61 -18.99
N ARG A 102 -5.33 6.95 -20.12
CA ARG A 102 -5.79 5.59 -20.40
C ARG A 102 -4.84 4.84 -21.31
N ILE A 103 -4.88 3.51 -21.23
CA ILE A 103 -4.16 2.57 -22.10
C ILE A 103 -5.11 1.47 -22.53
N SER A 104 -4.79 0.78 -23.63
CA SER A 104 -5.46 -0.48 -23.98
C SER A 104 -5.15 -1.54 -22.93
N ALA A 105 -6.13 -2.31 -22.49
CA ALA A 105 -5.90 -3.44 -21.59
C ALA A 105 -4.95 -4.48 -22.21
N ALA A 106 -4.96 -4.64 -23.53
CA ALA A 106 -4.04 -5.52 -24.27
C ALA A 106 -2.58 -5.02 -24.24
N ALA A 107 -2.37 -3.72 -24.08
CA ALA A 107 -1.03 -3.13 -23.97
C ALA A 107 -0.43 -3.30 -22.57
N ASN A 108 -1.26 -3.55 -21.55
CA ASN A 108 -0.80 -3.79 -20.17
C ASN A 108 -0.20 -5.19 -20.04
N ARG A 109 1.11 -5.26 -19.86
CA ARG A 109 1.88 -6.49 -19.69
C ARG A 109 2.13 -6.84 -18.22
N CYS A 110 1.96 -5.89 -17.31
CA CYS A 110 2.08 -6.11 -15.87
C CYS A 110 1.07 -7.16 -15.38
N ALA A 111 1.53 -8.38 -15.04
CA ALA A 111 0.67 -9.47 -14.58
C ALA A 111 0.03 -9.13 -13.21
N ALA A 112 0.81 -8.53 -12.30
CA ALA A 112 0.30 -8.08 -11.01
C ALA A 112 -0.85 -7.09 -11.17
N ALA A 113 -0.72 -6.12 -12.09
CA ALA A 113 -1.82 -5.21 -12.37
C ALA A 113 -3.01 -5.90 -13.04
N ARG A 114 -2.77 -6.80 -14.01
CA ARG A 114 -3.86 -7.52 -14.69
C ARG A 114 -4.67 -8.37 -13.72
N SER A 115 -4.02 -9.10 -12.81
CA SER A 115 -4.67 -9.89 -11.77
C SER A 115 -5.55 -9.02 -10.88
N SER A 116 -4.98 -7.98 -10.31
CA SER A 116 -5.67 -7.08 -9.37
C SER A 116 -6.83 -6.31 -10.02
N LEU A 117 -6.68 -5.89 -11.28
CA LEU A 117 -7.73 -5.20 -12.05
C LEU A 117 -8.91 -6.12 -12.40
N ALA A 118 -8.67 -7.42 -12.58
CA ALA A 118 -9.71 -8.42 -12.81
C ALA A 118 -10.36 -8.90 -11.50
N GLY A 119 -9.70 -8.73 -10.37
CA GLY A 119 -10.14 -9.18 -9.05
C GLY A 119 -11.02 -8.18 -8.31
N LEU A 120 -11.27 -8.49 -7.04
CA LEU A 120 -12.12 -7.72 -6.12
C LEU A 120 -11.64 -6.28 -5.88
N ALA A 121 -10.34 -6.00 -6.01
CA ALA A 121 -9.81 -4.65 -5.87
C ALA A 121 -10.22 -3.75 -7.05
N GLY A 122 -10.27 -4.27 -8.27
CA GLY A 122 -10.58 -3.51 -9.50
C GLY A 122 -9.59 -2.39 -9.81
N SER A 123 -8.55 -2.24 -8.97
CA SER A 123 -7.47 -1.25 -9.07
C SER A 123 -6.15 -1.85 -8.64
N TRP A 124 -5.05 -1.23 -9.06
CA TRP A 124 -3.69 -1.63 -8.70
C TRP A 124 -2.78 -0.41 -8.64
N THR A 125 -1.85 -0.36 -7.69
CA THR A 125 -0.90 0.75 -7.55
C THR A 125 0.53 0.21 -7.52
N GLY A 126 1.38 0.82 -8.33
CA GLY A 126 2.82 0.48 -8.36
C GLY A 126 3.58 1.27 -9.41
N ASP A 127 4.91 1.11 -9.40
CA ASP A 127 5.80 1.72 -10.38
C ASP A 127 5.56 1.11 -11.75
N THR A 128 5.22 1.96 -12.69
CA THR A 128 4.77 1.57 -14.02
C THR A 128 5.44 2.44 -15.08
N ALA A 129 5.86 1.84 -16.18
CA ALA A 129 6.43 2.51 -17.33
C ALA A 129 5.76 2.05 -18.63
N ARG A 130 5.76 2.91 -19.64
CA ARG A 130 5.38 2.59 -21.01
C ARG A 130 6.60 2.54 -21.92
N PHE A 131 6.59 1.67 -22.90
CA PHE A 131 7.61 1.61 -23.94
C PHE A 131 7.28 2.53 -25.11
N ASP A 132 8.23 3.37 -25.47
CA ASP A 132 8.17 4.18 -26.69
C ASP A 132 9.10 3.58 -27.75
N PRO A 133 8.57 2.95 -28.81
CA PRO A 133 9.37 2.33 -29.84
C PRO A 133 10.16 3.35 -30.67
N ALA A 134 9.75 4.62 -30.73
CA ALA A 134 10.47 5.63 -31.51
C ALA A 134 11.79 6.03 -30.86
N SER A 135 11.83 6.09 -29.54
CA SER A 135 13.05 6.35 -28.75
C SER A 135 13.72 5.08 -28.24
N ALA A 136 13.07 3.92 -28.39
CA ALA A 136 13.49 2.65 -27.80
C ALA A 136 13.69 2.74 -26.29
N THR A 137 12.78 3.44 -25.58
CA THR A 137 12.91 3.66 -24.12
C THR A 137 11.60 3.44 -23.37
N TRP A 138 11.75 2.94 -22.15
CA TRP A 138 10.69 2.96 -21.17
C TRP A 138 10.64 4.32 -20.48
N SER A 139 9.45 4.87 -20.34
CA SER A 139 9.21 6.21 -19.81
C SER A 139 7.89 6.27 -19.03
N ARG A 140 7.57 7.43 -18.49
CA ARG A 140 6.28 7.68 -17.81
C ARG A 140 5.09 7.39 -18.73
N LEU A 141 3.95 7.01 -18.12
CA LEU A 141 2.70 6.83 -18.86
C LEU A 141 2.26 8.14 -19.53
N SER A 142 1.69 8.02 -20.72
CA SER A 142 1.20 9.17 -21.50
C SER A 142 -0.11 8.80 -22.19
N GLY A 143 -1.09 9.67 -22.12
CA GLY A 143 -2.35 9.55 -22.86
C GLY A 143 -2.21 9.70 -24.37
N ALA A 144 -1.09 10.22 -24.88
CA ALA A 144 -0.83 10.37 -26.30
C ALA A 144 -0.47 9.04 -27.03
N ALA A 145 -0.18 7.98 -26.28
CA ALA A 145 0.20 6.68 -26.85
C ALA A 145 -0.51 5.53 -26.11
N PRO A 146 -1.85 5.41 -26.26
CA PRO A 146 -2.65 4.47 -25.46
C PRO A 146 -2.34 2.98 -25.75
N ASP A 147 -1.78 2.66 -26.91
CA ASP A 147 -1.46 1.29 -27.34
C ASP A 147 0.01 0.92 -27.11
N SER A 148 0.82 1.80 -26.51
CA SER A 148 2.19 1.47 -26.14
C SER A 148 2.19 0.42 -25.02
N LEU A 149 3.14 -0.53 -25.12
CA LEU A 149 3.34 -1.55 -24.11
C LEU A 149 3.61 -0.92 -22.74
N VAL A 150 3.00 -1.50 -21.72
CA VAL A 150 3.14 -1.05 -20.33
C VAL A 150 3.60 -2.22 -19.47
N GLU A 151 4.59 -1.96 -18.63
CA GLU A 151 5.18 -2.93 -17.72
C GLU A 151 5.32 -2.30 -16.33
N CYS A 152 5.52 -3.12 -15.31
CA CYS A 152 5.65 -2.69 -13.94
C CYS A 152 6.82 -3.35 -13.20
N ARG A 153 7.32 -2.65 -12.18
CA ARG A 153 8.40 -3.14 -11.32
C ARG A 153 8.02 -4.41 -10.56
N ALA A 154 6.74 -4.59 -10.21
CA ALA A 154 6.26 -5.75 -9.47
C ALA A 154 6.53 -7.08 -10.21
N ASP A 155 6.63 -7.04 -11.52
CA ASP A 155 6.85 -8.19 -12.37
C ASP A 155 8.33 -8.38 -12.80
N SER A 156 9.25 -7.56 -12.29
CA SER A 156 10.68 -7.68 -12.60
C SER A 156 11.18 -9.11 -12.43
N GLY A 157 11.79 -9.66 -13.48
CA GLY A 157 12.30 -11.02 -13.50
C GLY A 157 11.27 -12.14 -13.66
N THR A 158 9.99 -11.83 -13.82
CA THR A 158 8.94 -12.85 -13.93
C THR A 158 8.17 -12.84 -15.24
N GLN A 159 8.12 -11.74 -15.94
CA GLN A 159 7.41 -11.65 -17.22
C GLN A 159 8.13 -10.76 -18.26
N GLY A 160 7.51 -10.60 -19.39
CA GLY A 160 7.99 -9.91 -20.56
C GLY A 160 6.91 -9.92 -21.63
N PRO A 161 7.25 -10.23 -22.89
CA PRO A 161 6.27 -10.25 -23.99
C PRO A 161 5.16 -11.29 -23.78
N ASP A 162 5.46 -12.38 -23.12
CA ASP A 162 4.52 -13.46 -22.77
C ASP A 162 5.07 -14.31 -21.60
N ASP A 163 4.21 -15.18 -21.05
CA ASP A 163 4.54 -16.02 -19.89
C ASP A 163 5.56 -17.13 -20.20
N THR A 164 5.85 -17.39 -21.47
CA THR A 164 6.78 -18.44 -21.93
C THR A 164 8.16 -17.91 -22.30
N SER A 165 8.29 -16.61 -22.45
CA SER A 165 9.53 -15.94 -22.82
C SER A 165 10.57 -15.95 -21.70
N SER A 166 11.84 -16.06 -22.06
CA SER A 166 12.96 -15.81 -21.15
C SER A 166 13.29 -14.31 -21.01
N LEU A 167 12.63 -13.44 -21.77
CA LEU A 167 12.85 -11.99 -21.78
C LEU A 167 12.03 -11.34 -20.66
N ARG A 168 12.63 -11.21 -19.46
CA ARG A 168 11.90 -10.94 -18.21
C ARG A 168 12.24 -9.60 -17.56
N TYR A 169 13.09 -8.79 -18.22
CA TYR A 169 13.55 -7.52 -17.65
C TYR A 169 13.34 -6.42 -18.70
N ALA A 170 12.56 -5.40 -18.36
CA ALA A 170 12.36 -4.24 -19.22
C ALA A 170 13.71 -3.57 -19.52
N GLN A 171 14.04 -3.34 -20.81
CA GLN A 171 15.30 -2.72 -21.22
C GLN A 171 15.10 -1.56 -22.19
N ASN A 172 16.04 -0.63 -22.17
CA ASN A 172 16.16 0.46 -23.15
C ASN A 172 17.17 0.11 -24.26
N GLY A 173 17.07 0.83 -25.40
CA GLY A 173 18.06 0.84 -26.45
C GLY A 173 17.79 -0.11 -27.62
N ASP A 174 16.68 -0.84 -27.62
CA ASP A 174 16.29 -1.71 -28.73
C ASP A 174 14.77 -1.60 -28.97
N ALA A 175 14.39 -0.99 -30.10
CA ALA A 175 12.98 -0.79 -30.46
C ALA A 175 12.24 -2.10 -30.74
N GLY A 176 12.94 -3.15 -31.18
CA GLY A 176 12.40 -4.47 -31.49
C GLY A 176 12.43 -5.43 -30.29
N ALA A 177 13.18 -5.11 -29.23
CA ALA A 177 13.34 -5.95 -28.06
C ALA A 177 13.20 -5.15 -26.75
N PRO A 178 11.98 -4.78 -26.35
CA PRO A 178 11.72 -4.02 -25.11
C PRO A 178 12.05 -4.78 -23.83
N TRP A 179 12.33 -6.07 -23.90
CA TRP A 179 12.72 -6.91 -22.76
C TRP A 179 14.02 -7.68 -23.01
N SER A 180 14.74 -7.99 -21.95
CA SER A 180 15.99 -8.72 -21.93
C SER A 180 15.91 -9.98 -21.05
N ALA A 181 16.69 -10.99 -21.35
CA ALA A 181 16.95 -12.10 -20.43
C ALA A 181 17.99 -11.74 -19.36
N ASN A 182 18.72 -10.64 -19.53
CA ASN A 182 19.80 -10.23 -18.63
C ASN A 182 19.30 -9.21 -17.61
N PRO A 183 19.31 -9.54 -16.29
CA PRO A 183 18.87 -8.63 -15.24
C PRO A 183 19.67 -7.31 -15.17
N SER A 184 20.96 -7.33 -15.61
CA SER A 184 21.80 -6.13 -15.61
C SER A 184 21.38 -5.10 -16.67
N ARG A 185 20.43 -5.42 -17.54
CA ARG A 185 19.87 -4.52 -18.54
C ARG A 185 18.54 -3.91 -18.12
N GLU A 186 18.02 -4.33 -16.98
CA GLU A 186 16.77 -3.79 -16.48
C GLU A 186 16.84 -2.27 -16.31
N ILE A 187 15.76 -1.61 -16.66
CA ILE A 187 15.62 -0.16 -16.47
C ILE A 187 15.69 0.20 -14.98
N ASP A 188 16.13 1.41 -14.70
CA ASP A 188 16.01 1.98 -13.34
C ASP A 188 14.56 2.37 -13.06
N TRP A 189 13.86 1.56 -12.29
CA TRP A 189 12.48 1.81 -11.88
C TRP A 189 12.34 3.03 -10.96
N GLY A 190 13.44 3.54 -10.38
CA GLY A 190 13.45 4.78 -9.62
C GLY A 190 13.16 6.03 -10.45
N THR A 191 13.28 5.92 -11.79
CA THR A 191 12.89 6.97 -12.75
C THR A 191 11.47 6.82 -13.26
N ALA A 192 10.82 5.68 -13.05
CA ALA A 192 9.40 5.49 -13.29
C ALA A 192 8.57 6.25 -12.25
N SER A 193 7.32 6.49 -12.55
CA SER A 193 6.36 7.04 -11.59
C SER A 193 5.43 5.95 -11.07
N THR A 194 4.99 6.12 -9.84
CA THR A 194 3.95 5.27 -9.27
C THR A 194 2.59 5.71 -9.79
N TYR A 195 1.85 4.77 -10.35
CA TYR A 195 0.49 4.99 -10.89
C TYR A 195 -0.51 4.09 -10.18
N THR A 196 -1.73 4.60 -10.02
CA THR A 196 -2.89 3.77 -9.72
C THR A 196 -3.63 3.51 -11.03
N LEU A 197 -3.75 2.23 -11.39
CA LEU A 197 -4.49 1.73 -12.53
C LEU A 197 -5.90 1.30 -12.10
N TYR A 198 -6.88 1.49 -12.95
CA TYR A 198 -8.29 1.16 -12.68
C TYR A 198 -8.88 0.39 -13.87
N SER A 199 -9.65 -0.66 -13.59
CA SER A 199 -10.45 -1.31 -14.64
C SER A 199 -11.65 -0.45 -15.03
N ALA A 200 -12.05 -0.52 -16.29
CA ALA A 200 -13.25 0.17 -16.77
C ALA A 200 -14.50 -0.29 -16.01
N ASN A 201 -14.60 -1.58 -15.67
CA ASN A 201 -15.74 -2.13 -14.92
C ASN A 201 -15.82 -1.55 -13.50
N TRP A 202 -14.69 -1.41 -12.82
CA TRP A 202 -14.63 -0.78 -11.50
C TRP A 202 -15.02 0.71 -11.58
N LEU A 203 -14.53 1.45 -12.58
CA LEU A 203 -14.90 2.85 -12.76
C LEU A 203 -16.39 3.01 -13.09
N ASN A 204 -16.97 2.13 -13.89
CA ASN A 204 -18.41 2.13 -14.16
C ASN A 204 -19.20 1.89 -12.86
N TRP A 205 -18.77 0.97 -12.01
CA TRP A 205 -19.35 0.78 -10.67
C TRP A 205 -19.17 2.05 -9.82
N TYR A 206 -17.98 2.62 -9.78
CA TYR A 206 -17.64 3.79 -8.97
C TYR A 206 -18.50 5.01 -9.34
N TYR A 207 -18.69 5.28 -10.64
CA TYR A 207 -19.47 6.40 -11.13
C TYR A 207 -20.96 6.10 -11.31
N SER A 208 -21.41 4.87 -11.09
CA SER A 208 -22.84 4.56 -11.12
C SER A 208 -23.59 5.35 -10.04
N PRO A 209 -24.87 5.71 -10.24
CA PRO A 209 -25.68 6.29 -9.19
C PRO A 209 -25.69 5.39 -7.96
N PRO A 210 -25.56 5.95 -6.74
CA PRO A 210 -25.60 5.17 -5.53
C PRO A 210 -27.00 4.56 -5.32
N VAL A 211 -27.04 3.25 -5.01
CA VAL A 211 -28.25 2.53 -4.62
C VAL A 211 -28.04 2.04 -3.19
N PRO A 212 -28.72 2.65 -2.21
CA PRO A 212 -28.56 2.26 -0.80
C PRO A 212 -28.81 0.76 -0.63
N THR A 213 -27.88 0.08 -0.01
CA THR A 213 -27.90 -1.37 0.16
C THR A 213 -27.58 -1.72 1.62
N ALA A 214 -28.36 -2.60 2.22
CA ALA A 214 -28.05 -3.12 3.54
C ALA A 214 -26.94 -4.16 3.44
N ILE A 215 -25.80 -3.87 4.06
CA ILE A 215 -24.63 -4.78 4.12
C ILE A 215 -24.18 -4.92 5.58
N SER A 216 -23.45 -5.97 5.91
CA SER A 216 -22.91 -6.11 7.26
C SER A 216 -21.79 -5.10 7.52
N ARG A 217 -21.52 -4.81 8.81
CA ARG A 217 -20.36 -4.01 9.21
C ARG A 217 -19.06 -4.65 8.69
N LEU A 218 -18.96 -5.98 8.76
CA LEU A 218 -17.80 -6.69 8.25
C LEU A 218 -17.63 -6.47 6.74
N GLN A 219 -18.71 -6.59 5.94
CA GLN A 219 -18.66 -6.31 4.50
C GLN A 219 -18.21 -4.88 4.20
N THR A 220 -18.60 -3.91 5.03
CA THR A 220 -18.12 -2.53 4.90
C THR A 220 -16.61 -2.46 5.11
N VAL A 221 -16.09 -3.11 6.16
CA VAL A 221 -14.65 -3.15 6.46
C VAL A 221 -13.89 -3.89 5.36
N GLN A 222 -14.41 -5.03 4.88
CA GLN A 222 -13.83 -5.79 3.77
C GLN A 222 -13.70 -4.93 2.50
N ALA A 223 -14.75 -4.22 2.12
CA ALA A 223 -14.74 -3.34 0.95
C ALA A 223 -13.70 -2.20 1.08
N VAL A 224 -13.64 -1.56 2.25
CA VAL A 224 -12.66 -0.49 2.52
C VAL A 224 -11.24 -1.03 2.52
N ALA A 225 -10.99 -2.13 3.23
CA ALA A 225 -9.66 -2.75 3.30
C ALA A 225 -9.17 -3.23 1.92
N THR A 226 -10.05 -3.85 1.12
CA THR A 226 -9.77 -4.26 -0.26
C THR A 226 -9.40 -3.06 -1.13
N SER A 227 -10.16 -1.97 -1.06
CA SER A 227 -9.86 -0.73 -1.79
C SER A 227 -8.52 -0.13 -1.36
N LEU A 228 -8.23 -0.12 -0.05
CA LEU A 228 -6.96 0.37 0.47
C LEU A 228 -5.80 -0.48 -0.02
N VAL A 229 -5.89 -1.82 0.07
CA VAL A 229 -4.88 -2.76 -0.45
C VAL A 229 -4.66 -2.55 -1.96
N GLY A 230 -5.70 -2.27 -2.72
CA GLY A 230 -5.61 -1.95 -4.15
C GLY A 230 -4.86 -0.64 -4.45
N SER A 231 -4.87 0.32 -3.51
CA SER A 231 -4.38 1.69 -3.72
C SER A 231 -3.01 2.01 -3.09
N ILE A 232 -2.43 1.11 -2.28
CA ILE A 232 -1.14 1.32 -1.62
C ILE A 232 0.00 0.57 -2.33
N SER A 233 1.23 1.10 -2.21
CA SER A 233 2.47 0.48 -2.67
C SER A 233 3.59 0.70 -1.64
N ASP A 234 4.74 0.06 -1.87
CA ASP A 234 5.97 0.24 -1.09
C ASP A 234 5.85 -0.02 0.42
N VAL A 235 4.98 -0.95 0.78
CA VAL A 235 4.81 -1.44 2.15
C VAL A 235 4.88 -2.95 2.20
N ASN A 236 5.24 -3.50 3.36
CA ASN A 236 4.97 -4.88 3.71
C ASN A 236 3.69 -4.92 4.55
N LEU A 237 2.72 -5.70 4.13
CA LEU A 237 1.42 -5.76 4.77
C LEU A 237 1.09 -7.18 5.21
N GLY A 238 0.55 -7.32 6.41
CA GLY A 238 -0.02 -8.55 6.95
C GLY A 238 -1.45 -8.35 7.42
N LEU A 239 -2.14 -9.43 7.72
CA LEU A 239 -3.51 -9.44 8.17
C LEU A 239 -3.68 -10.28 9.42
N MET A 240 -4.34 -9.72 10.41
CA MET A 240 -4.71 -10.34 11.67
C MET A 240 -6.21 -10.16 11.92
N ARG A 241 -6.83 -11.14 12.54
CA ARG A 241 -8.23 -11.08 12.96
C ARG A 241 -8.37 -11.43 14.42
N PHE A 242 -9.52 -11.11 15.02
CA PHE A 242 -9.85 -11.59 16.35
C PHE A 242 -9.99 -13.12 16.36
N SER A 243 -9.68 -13.73 17.49
CA SER A 243 -10.04 -15.11 17.75
C SER A 243 -11.57 -15.23 17.83
N SER A 244 -12.12 -16.37 17.40
CA SER A 244 -13.52 -16.69 17.62
C SER A 244 -13.83 -17.05 19.09
N ASN A 245 -12.81 -17.17 19.92
CA ASN A 245 -12.90 -17.43 21.37
C ASN A 245 -12.78 -16.12 22.17
N THR A 246 -12.82 -16.24 23.50
CA THR A 246 -12.75 -15.09 24.42
C THR A 246 -11.38 -14.42 24.48
N GLU A 247 -10.32 -15.07 23.99
CA GLU A 247 -8.94 -14.62 24.09
C GLU A 247 -8.21 -14.80 22.75
N GLY A 248 -7.10 -14.07 22.58
CA GLY A 248 -6.19 -14.24 21.46
C GLY A 248 -6.61 -13.52 20.18
N GLY A 249 -5.77 -13.69 19.15
CA GLY A 249 -5.94 -13.18 17.80
C GLY A 249 -4.98 -13.88 16.85
N MET A 250 -5.36 -14.01 15.58
CA MET A 250 -4.64 -14.83 14.60
C MET A 250 -4.08 -13.98 13.48
N VAL A 251 -2.77 -14.12 13.19
CA VAL A 251 -2.20 -13.64 11.94
C VAL A 251 -2.55 -14.63 10.84
N ILE A 252 -3.48 -14.26 9.97
CA ILE A 252 -3.97 -15.11 8.88
C ILE A 252 -3.25 -14.87 7.55
N HIS A 253 -2.50 -13.78 7.46
CA HIS A 253 -1.56 -13.52 6.38
C HIS A 253 -0.31 -12.89 6.99
N GLU A 254 0.86 -13.48 6.74
CA GLU A 254 2.13 -12.91 7.22
C GLU A 254 2.41 -11.54 6.60
N ILE A 255 3.21 -10.71 7.28
CA ILE A 255 3.69 -9.46 6.71
C ILE A 255 4.59 -9.78 5.51
N ALA A 256 4.16 -9.40 4.32
CA ALA A 256 4.82 -9.64 3.06
C ALA A 256 4.77 -8.40 2.18
N ASP A 257 5.66 -8.33 1.17
CA ASP A 257 5.69 -7.23 0.20
C ASP A 257 4.35 -7.15 -0.54
N ILE A 258 3.70 -5.98 -0.45
CA ILE A 258 2.40 -5.75 -1.09
C ILE A 258 2.43 -5.97 -2.61
N ALA A 259 3.59 -5.79 -3.25
CA ALA A 259 3.72 -6.00 -4.68
C ALA A 259 3.45 -7.46 -5.09
N THR A 260 3.72 -8.41 -4.20
CA THR A 260 3.54 -9.85 -4.45
C THR A 260 2.39 -10.46 -3.64
N ALA A 261 2.00 -9.84 -2.52
CA ALA A 261 1.00 -10.37 -1.60
C ALA A 261 -0.41 -9.81 -1.80
N ARG A 262 -0.59 -8.85 -2.71
CA ARG A 262 -1.84 -8.10 -2.86
C ARG A 262 -3.06 -8.99 -3.05
N ASP A 263 -3.01 -9.90 -3.99
CA ASP A 263 -4.17 -10.74 -4.34
C ASP A 263 -4.52 -11.68 -3.17
N SER A 264 -3.52 -12.32 -2.56
CA SER A 264 -3.75 -13.19 -1.39
C SER A 264 -4.25 -12.43 -0.17
N LEU A 265 -3.82 -11.18 0.04
CA LEU A 265 -4.37 -10.32 1.09
C LEU A 265 -5.83 -9.99 0.83
N VAL A 266 -6.18 -9.63 -0.41
CA VAL A 266 -7.57 -9.35 -0.82
C VAL A 266 -8.45 -10.58 -0.62
N ASP A 267 -7.99 -11.75 -1.01
CA ASP A 267 -8.72 -13.02 -0.81
C ASP A 267 -8.93 -13.30 0.69
N ASN A 268 -7.89 -13.17 1.51
CA ASN A 268 -8.00 -13.35 2.95
C ASN A 268 -8.94 -12.34 3.61
N ILE A 269 -8.90 -11.05 3.22
CA ILE A 269 -9.84 -10.03 3.71
C ILE A 269 -11.27 -10.42 3.39
N ASN A 270 -11.54 -10.85 2.16
CA ASN A 270 -12.92 -11.17 1.72
C ASN A 270 -13.41 -12.54 2.21
N SER A 271 -12.52 -13.42 2.67
CA SER A 271 -12.88 -14.69 3.32
C SER A 271 -13.26 -14.56 4.79
N LEU A 272 -13.04 -13.38 5.42
CA LEU A 272 -13.38 -13.17 6.82
C LEU A 272 -14.88 -13.33 7.08
N THR A 273 -15.20 -13.95 8.18
CA THR A 273 -16.58 -14.12 8.70
C THR A 273 -16.72 -13.45 10.06
N ALA A 274 -17.91 -12.90 10.33
CA ALA A 274 -18.22 -12.34 11.64
C ALA A 274 -18.63 -13.46 12.59
N ASP A 275 -17.74 -13.79 13.54
CA ASP A 275 -17.92 -14.90 14.47
C ASP A 275 -17.19 -14.63 15.80
N GLY A 276 -17.78 -15.05 16.90
CA GLY A 276 -17.15 -15.08 18.22
C GLY A 276 -17.17 -13.77 19.00
N PHE A 277 -16.12 -13.59 19.78
CA PHE A 277 -15.98 -12.56 20.79
C PHE A 277 -15.13 -11.37 20.31
N THR A 278 -14.85 -10.43 21.21
CA THR A 278 -14.08 -9.21 20.94
C THR A 278 -12.82 -9.14 21.81
N PRO A 279 -11.84 -10.06 21.68
CA PRO A 279 -10.63 -10.08 22.50
C PRO A 279 -9.60 -9.04 22.04
N LEU A 280 -9.96 -7.73 22.13
CA LEU A 280 -9.14 -6.64 21.60
C LEU A 280 -7.78 -6.56 22.27
N SER A 281 -7.71 -6.63 23.61
CA SER A 281 -6.46 -6.51 24.38
C SER A 281 -5.51 -7.65 24.06
N GLU A 282 -6.05 -8.85 24.01
CA GLU A 282 -5.33 -10.09 23.73
C GLU A 282 -4.82 -10.11 22.29
N THR A 283 -5.65 -9.68 21.35
CA THR A 283 -5.24 -9.55 19.93
C THR A 283 -4.11 -8.51 19.77
N MET A 284 -4.20 -7.36 20.45
CA MET A 284 -3.13 -6.35 20.43
C MET A 284 -1.85 -6.88 21.08
N TYR A 285 -1.95 -7.68 22.13
CA TYR A 285 -0.80 -8.31 22.75
C TYR A 285 -0.13 -9.31 21.79
N GLU A 286 -0.92 -10.15 21.12
CA GLU A 286 -0.41 -11.08 20.10
C GLU A 286 0.24 -10.36 18.91
N ALA A 287 -0.31 -9.22 18.47
CA ALA A 287 0.33 -8.40 17.45
C ALA A 287 1.72 -7.93 17.91
N GLY A 288 1.87 -7.54 19.18
CA GLY A 288 3.17 -7.21 19.77
C GLY A 288 4.14 -8.40 19.79
N GLN A 289 3.67 -9.60 20.15
CA GLN A 289 4.46 -10.83 20.11
C GLN A 289 4.91 -11.17 18.68
N TYR A 290 4.00 -11.02 17.70
CA TYR A 290 4.28 -11.23 16.29
C TYR A 290 5.40 -10.30 15.79
N PHE A 291 5.32 -8.98 16.04
CA PHE A 291 6.38 -8.03 15.66
C PHE A 291 7.71 -8.30 16.39
N ALA A 292 7.64 -8.78 17.61
CA ALA A 292 8.83 -9.17 18.38
C ALA A 292 9.44 -10.52 17.91
N GLY A 293 8.75 -11.25 17.03
CA GLY A 293 9.15 -12.59 16.59
C GLY A 293 9.15 -13.61 17.73
N ARG A 294 8.19 -13.47 18.66
CA ARG A 294 8.02 -14.37 19.80
C ARG A 294 6.92 -15.39 19.51
N ALA A 295 6.85 -16.43 20.34
CA ALA A 295 5.74 -17.38 20.30
C ALA A 295 4.42 -16.70 20.69
N VAL A 296 3.31 -17.27 20.21
CA VAL A 296 1.95 -16.85 20.58
C VAL A 296 1.76 -17.04 22.11
N ALA A 297 1.03 -16.11 22.72
CA ALA A 297 0.79 -16.12 24.16
C ALA A 297 -0.48 -16.90 24.52
N TYR A 298 -1.50 -16.87 23.64
CA TYR A 298 -2.81 -17.49 23.88
C TYR A 298 -2.97 -18.84 23.18
N GLY A 299 -1.86 -19.49 22.80
CA GLY A 299 -1.83 -20.87 22.26
C GLY A 299 -2.77 -21.05 21.06
N ALA A 300 -3.57 -22.12 21.08
CA ALA A 300 -4.46 -22.49 19.98
C ALA A 300 -5.49 -21.39 19.59
N GLN A 301 -5.73 -20.41 20.44
CA GLN A 301 -6.65 -19.29 20.17
C GLN A 301 -6.00 -18.19 19.31
N SER A 302 -4.68 -18.25 19.19
CA SER A 302 -3.88 -17.37 18.32
C SER A 302 -3.22 -18.16 17.18
N GLU A 303 -3.60 -19.42 16.97
CA GLU A 303 -3.08 -20.30 15.94
C GLU A 303 -4.09 -20.49 14.80
N VAL A 304 -3.63 -20.51 13.57
CA VAL A 304 -4.47 -20.79 12.40
C VAL A 304 -4.46 -22.28 12.12
N GLY A 305 -5.63 -22.95 12.25
CA GLY A 305 -5.76 -24.37 11.99
C GLY A 305 -4.88 -25.26 12.88
N GLY A 306 -4.56 -24.84 14.12
CA GLY A 306 -3.68 -25.54 15.04
C GLY A 306 -2.19 -25.32 14.77
N THR A 307 -1.85 -24.42 13.84
CA THR A 307 -0.47 -23.99 13.57
C THR A 307 -0.24 -22.63 14.19
N PRO A 308 0.88 -22.39 14.90
CA PRO A 308 1.22 -21.05 15.42
C PRO A 308 1.14 -19.99 14.33
N SER A 309 0.59 -18.82 14.67
CA SER A 309 0.60 -17.67 13.76
C SER A 309 2.02 -17.45 13.25
N PRO A 310 2.23 -17.26 11.94
CA PRO A 310 3.56 -17.08 11.39
C PRO A 310 4.22 -15.86 12.05
N SER A 311 5.41 -16.05 12.61
CA SER A 311 6.22 -14.95 13.14
C SER A 311 6.83 -14.15 11.99
N VAL A 312 7.06 -12.86 12.20
CA VAL A 312 7.84 -12.06 11.23
C VAL A 312 9.22 -12.72 11.05
N PRO A 313 9.60 -13.12 9.83
CA PRO A 313 10.92 -13.69 9.60
C PRO A 313 12.01 -12.77 10.13
N ALA A 314 13.11 -13.35 10.66
CA ALA A 314 14.21 -12.59 11.24
C ALA A 314 14.81 -11.56 10.26
N SER A 315 14.79 -11.86 8.96
CA SER A 315 15.21 -10.97 7.88
C SER A 315 14.28 -9.76 7.66
N ARG A 316 13.06 -9.80 8.20
CA ARG A 316 12.05 -8.73 8.11
C ARG A 316 11.79 -8.06 9.46
N ARG A 317 12.51 -8.45 10.51
CA ARG A 317 12.48 -7.69 11.77
C ARG A 317 13.01 -6.29 11.49
N MET A 318 12.39 -5.28 12.11
CA MET A 318 12.97 -3.92 12.03
C MET A 318 14.46 -4.00 12.37
N PRO A 319 15.34 -3.33 11.59
CA PRO A 319 16.74 -3.21 12.02
C PRO A 319 16.69 -2.69 13.46
N ARG A 320 17.37 -3.38 14.37
CA ARG A 320 17.57 -2.83 15.73
C ARG A 320 18.12 -1.43 15.53
N ALA A 321 17.47 -0.44 16.14
CA ALA A 321 18.07 0.88 16.24
C ALA A 321 19.51 0.68 16.66
N ILE A 322 20.44 1.07 15.81
CA ILE A 322 21.87 1.04 16.11
C ILE A 322 22.02 2.15 17.15
N ASN A 323 22.24 1.75 18.42
CA ASN A 323 22.63 2.68 19.48
C ASN A 323 23.97 3.31 19.14
#